data_4d72c08cf98f41157efb031b93a032bc
#
_entry.id   4d72c08cf98f41157efb031b93a032bc
#
_cell.length_a   1.000
_cell.length_b   1.000
_cell.length_c   1.000
_cell.angle_alpha   90.00
_cell.angle_beta   90.00
_cell.angle_gamma   90.00
#
_symmetry.space_group_name_H-M   'P 1'
#
loop_
_entity.id
_entity.type
_entity.pdbx_description
1 polymer ?
#
loop_
_entity_poly.entity_id
_entity_poly.type
_entity_poly.pdbx_seq_one_letter_code
_entity_poly.pdbx_strand_id
1 'polypeptide(L)'
;YDKNKEHFEKNMAVYQNSIRRLTESLRMHLETADETFMDTSTHGRIKPARVWKALYLDNPRVFERKDEVETPGFSVDILMDASSSRKQMQQKIAAQAYVLSKSLTNCGIPVQIYSYCSIRGYTVMHIFKEYDDYGVEDELFHFVAAGNNRDGLALRAASHLMELTPKPKKLLFMFSDASPQDDQIAGEGAFYKDREYTDALAVKDTVNEVQRLKNHGIDVIGIFMGSAHDSELATKIFGRSLVKIKSINEFADAVGRVLNEILT
;
A
#
# COMPACT_ATOMS: atom_id res chain seq x y z
N TYR A 1 21.29 3.50 7.13
CA TYR A 1 20.86 2.33 7.88
C TYR A 1 20.77 2.65 9.37
N ASP A 2 21.90 2.93 10.05
CA ASP A 2 21.99 3.02 11.50
C ASP A 2 20.99 4.02 12.11
N LYS A 3 20.85 5.22 11.54
CA LYS A 3 19.93 6.24 12.04
C LYS A 3 18.45 5.81 11.95
N ASN A 4 18.06 5.13 10.89
CA ASN A 4 16.70 4.64 10.72
C ASN A 4 16.41 3.52 11.72
N LYS A 5 17.36 2.59 11.89
CA LYS A 5 17.27 1.50 12.83
C LYS A 5 17.25 1.97 14.28
N GLU A 6 18.17 2.88 14.65
CA GLU A 6 18.19 3.47 15.98
C GLU A 6 16.88 4.20 16.34
N HIS A 7 16.31 4.94 15.36
CA HIS A 7 15.00 5.57 15.56
C HIS A 7 13.90 4.55 15.80
N PHE A 8 13.90 3.45 15.05
CA PHE A 8 12.93 2.38 15.22
C PHE A 8 13.08 1.70 16.58
N GLU A 9 14.30 1.36 16.98
CA GLU A 9 14.60 0.72 18.26
C GLU A 9 14.21 1.59 19.46
N LYS A 10 14.48 2.90 19.40
CA LYS A 10 14.06 3.86 20.44
C LYS A 10 12.54 3.92 20.64
N ASN A 11 11.78 3.63 19.59
CA ASN A 11 10.31 3.69 19.59
C ASN A 11 9.67 2.29 19.43
N MET A 12 10.45 1.21 19.65
CA MET A 12 10.05 -0.16 19.35
C MET A 12 8.71 -0.55 19.96
N ALA A 13 8.46 -0.21 21.24
CA ALA A 13 7.22 -0.56 21.91
C ALA A 13 5.98 0.05 21.21
N VAL A 14 6.10 1.28 20.71
CA VAL A 14 5.02 1.98 19.99
C VAL A 14 4.79 1.32 18.64
N TYR A 15 5.85 1.00 17.90
CA TYR A 15 5.76 0.35 16.59
C TYR A 15 5.22 -1.08 16.69
N GLN A 16 5.68 -1.86 17.68
CA GLN A 16 5.16 -3.21 17.93
C GLN A 16 3.67 -3.21 18.28
N ASN A 17 3.23 -2.25 19.12
CA ASN A 17 1.80 -2.09 19.41
C ASN A 17 1.00 -1.74 18.15
N SER A 18 1.53 -0.86 17.30
CA SER A 18 0.89 -0.50 16.03
C SER A 18 0.80 -1.70 15.07
N ILE A 19 1.87 -2.51 14.96
CA ILE A 19 1.88 -3.76 14.17
C ILE A 19 0.79 -4.70 14.70
N ARG A 20 0.72 -4.92 16.01
CA ARG A 20 -0.28 -5.80 16.60
C ARG A 20 -1.71 -5.33 16.28
N ARG A 21 -2.02 -4.05 16.53
CA ARG A 21 -3.35 -3.47 16.29
C ARG A 21 -3.76 -3.58 14.82
N LEU A 22 -2.86 -3.25 13.90
CA LEU A 22 -3.14 -3.34 12.46
C LEU A 22 -3.31 -4.80 12.03
N THR A 23 -2.46 -5.72 12.50
CA THR A 23 -2.59 -7.15 12.22
C THR A 23 -3.93 -7.71 12.73
N GLU A 24 -4.33 -7.37 13.96
CA GLU A 24 -5.61 -7.80 14.53
C GLU A 24 -6.80 -7.26 13.73
N SER A 25 -6.75 -5.97 13.36
CA SER A 25 -7.78 -5.35 12.52
C SER A 25 -7.90 -6.04 11.16
N LEU A 26 -6.78 -6.30 10.48
CA LEU A 26 -6.75 -6.99 9.20
C LEU A 26 -7.30 -8.41 9.29
N ARG A 27 -6.90 -9.18 10.31
CA ARG A 27 -7.40 -10.55 10.50
C ARG A 27 -8.90 -10.60 10.69
N MET A 28 -9.47 -9.74 11.52
CA MET A 28 -10.92 -9.68 11.71
C MET A 28 -11.67 -9.45 10.38
N HIS A 29 -11.11 -8.60 9.50
CA HIS A 29 -11.76 -8.31 8.21
C HIS A 29 -11.60 -9.44 7.21
N LEU A 30 -10.43 -10.08 7.18
CA LEU A 30 -10.20 -11.26 6.34
C LEU A 30 -11.10 -12.42 6.76
N GLU A 31 -11.26 -12.67 8.08
CA GLU A 31 -12.16 -13.69 8.61
C GLU A 31 -13.63 -13.39 8.26
N THR A 32 -14.05 -12.12 8.34
CA THR A 32 -15.42 -11.72 7.98
C THR A 32 -15.67 -11.87 6.48
N ALA A 33 -14.68 -11.56 5.65
CA ALA A 33 -14.76 -11.79 4.20
C ALA A 33 -14.85 -13.29 3.86
N ASP A 34 -14.04 -14.13 4.52
CA ASP A 34 -14.09 -15.60 4.36
C ASP A 34 -15.45 -16.18 4.80
N GLU A 35 -16.08 -15.66 5.85
CA GLU A 35 -17.41 -16.09 6.26
C GLU A 35 -18.48 -15.81 5.19
N THR A 36 -18.29 -14.76 4.40
CA THR A 36 -19.20 -14.42 3.28
C THR A 36 -18.97 -15.34 2.07
N PHE A 37 -17.78 -15.89 1.91
CA PHE A 37 -17.40 -16.84 0.85
C PHE A 37 -17.42 -18.32 1.30
N MET A 38 -17.86 -18.63 2.51
CA MET A 38 -18.08 -20.02 2.92
C MET A 38 -19.16 -20.65 2.07
N ASP A 39 -18.73 -21.23 0.98
CA ASP A 39 -19.60 -21.93 0.05
C ASP A 39 -20.21 -23.13 0.78
N THR A 40 -21.52 -23.12 0.86
CA THR A 40 -22.28 -24.24 1.43
C THR A 40 -22.19 -25.40 0.45
N SER A 41 -21.39 -26.39 0.79
CA SER A 41 -21.13 -27.57 -0.02
C SER A 41 -22.05 -28.74 0.39
N THR A 42 -22.19 -29.69 -0.52
CA THR A 42 -22.79 -30.99 -0.23
C THR A 42 -21.77 -31.99 0.34
N HIS A 43 -20.48 -31.60 0.41
CA HIS A 43 -19.37 -32.44 0.87
C HIS A 43 -18.43 -31.62 1.75
N GLY A 44 -17.83 -32.23 2.79
CA GLY A 44 -16.88 -31.60 3.66
C GLY A 44 -17.19 -31.84 5.14
N ARG A 45 -16.87 -30.84 6.00
CA ARG A 45 -17.18 -30.92 7.43
C ARG A 45 -18.60 -30.45 7.71
N ILE A 46 -19.39 -31.25 8.42
CA ILE A 46 -20.77 -30.88 8.78
C ILE A 46 -20.75 -29.62 9.67
N LYS A 47 -21.57 -28.62 9.32
CA LYS A 47 -21.87 -27.46 10.17
C LYS A 47 -23.11 -27.76 11.00
N PRO A 48 -22.99 -28.08 12.32
CA PRO A 48 -24.11 -28.52 13.15
C PRO A 48 -25.29 -27.55 13.12
N ALA A 49 -25.00 -26.24 13.12
CA ALA A 49 -26.01 -25.18 13.06
C ALA A 49 -26.87 -25.16 11.79
N ARG A 50 -26.48 -25.90 10.73
CA ARG A 50 -27.21 -25.98 9.44
C ARG A 50 -27.84 -27.32 9.18
N VAL A 51 -27.61 -28.36 9.99
CA VAL A 51 -28.15 -29.71 9.79
C VAL A 51 -29.69 -29.71 9.72
N TRP A 52 -30.35 -28.83 10.47
CA TRP A 52 -31.80 -28.70 10.42
C TRP A 52 -32.34 -28.33 9.02
N LYS A 53 -31.53 -27.64 8.17
CA LYS A 53 -31.92 -27.29 6.80
C LYS A 53 -31.99 -28.51 5.90
N ALA A 54 -31.12 -29.50 6.12
CA ALA A 54 -31.23 -30.78 5.39
C ALA A 54 -32.47 -31.56 5.80
N LEU A 55 -32.80 -31.51 7.12
CA LEU A 55 -33.91 -32.29 7.65
C LEU A 55 -35.30 -31.68 7.35
N TYR A 56 -35.41 -30.36 7.34
CA TYR A 56 -36.70 -29.66 7.24
C TYR A 56 -36.91 -28.91 5.93
N LEU A 57 -35.85 -28.60 5.18
CA LEU A 57 -35.93 -27.81 3.94
C LEU A 57 -35.41 -28.57 2.71
N ASP A 58 -35.08 -29.86 2.88
CA ASP A 58 -34.50 -30.71 1.82
C ASP A 58 -33.29 -30.05 1.10
N ASN A 59 -32.48 -29.30 1.88
CA ASN A 59 -31.32 -28.63 1.38
C ASN A 59 -30.05 -29.34 1.84
N PRO A 60 -29.37 -30.11 0.94
CA PRO A 60 -28.20 -30.91 1.28
C PRO A 60 -26.94 -30.11 1.53
N ARG A 61 -26.95 -28.79 1.32
CA ARG A 61 -25.78 -27.89 1.50
C ARG A 61 -25.55 -27.52 2.98
N VAL A 62 -25.25 -28.53 3.79
CA VAL A 62 -25.03 -28.41 5.24
C VAL A 62 -23.57 -28.61 5.65
N PHE A 63 -22.70 -28.83 4.67
CA PHE A 63 -21.28 -29.02 4.88
C PHE A 63 -20.52 -27.74 4.67
N GLU A 64 -19.49 -27.57 5.45
CA GLU A 64 -18.43 -26.57 5.27
C GLU A 64 -17.26 -27.23 4.55
N ARG A 65 -16.86 -26.72 3.42
CA ARG A 65 -15.60 -27.07 2.79
C ARG A 65 -14.56 -26.07 3.31
N LYS A 66 -13.62 -26.52 4.12
CA LYS A 66 -12.35 -25.82 4.32
C LYS A 66 -11.53 -26.11 3.07
N ASP A 67 -11.63 -25.27 2.08
CA ASP A 67 -10.57 -25.22 1.10
C ASP A 67 -9.30 -24.72 1.84
N GLU A 68 -8.15 -25.26 1.45
CA GLU A 68 -6.84 -24.93 2.03
C GLU A 68 -6.73 -23.42 2.17
N VAL A 69 -6.06 -22.95 3.23
CA VAL A 69 -5.88 -21.53 3.58
C VAL A 69 -5.66 -20.72 2.32
N GLU A 70 -6.73 -20.16 1.76
CA GLU A 70 -6.62 -19.31 0.61
C GLU A 70 -5.85 -18.05 1.06
N THR A 71 -4.65 -17.92 0.51
CA THR A 71 -3.91 -16.64 0.67
C THR A 71 -4.82 -15.53 0.18
N PRO A 72 -4.89 -14.39 0.90
CA PRO A 72 -5.78 -13.28 0.53
C PRO A 72 -5.77 -13.00 -0.97
N GLY A 73 -6.94 -12.81 -1.58
CA GLY A 73 -7.13 -12.62 -3.02
C GLY A 73 -6.58 -11.30 -3.55
N PHE A 74 -5.72 -10.62 -2.78
CA PHE A 74 -5.10 -9.36 -3.16
C PHE A 74 -3.62 -9.31 -2.77
N SER A 75 -2.89 -8.41 -3.41
CA SER A 75 -1.51 -8.05 -3.08
C SER A 75 -1.39 -6.57 -2.76
N VAL A 76 -0.35 -6.21 -2.04
CA VAL A 76 -0.08 -4.83 -1.65
C VAL A 76 1.31 -4.42 -2.10
N ASP A 77 1.38 -3.26 -2.74
CA ASP A 77 2.62 -2.58 -3.06
C ASP A 77 2.79 -1.34 -2.19
N ILE A 78 4.00 -1.09 -1.72
CA ILE A 78 4.35 0.09 -0.95
C ILE A 78 5.38 0.89 -1.75
N LEU A 79 4.96 2.04 -2.25
CA LEU A 79 5.80 2.98 -2.99
C LEU A 79 6.16 4.16 -2.10
N MET A 80 7.45 4.39 -1.85
CA MET A 80 7.93 5.45 -0.99
C MET A 80 8.64 6.54 -1.79
N ASP A 81 8.16 7.78 -1.65
CA ASP A 81 8.87 8.95 -2.14
C ASP A 81 10.19 9.14 -1.39
N ALA A 82 11.29 9.03 -2.11
CA ALA A 82 12.65 9.22 -1.61
C ALA A 82 13.26 10.55 -2.09
N SER A 83 12.47 11.56 -2.39
CA SER A 83 12.94 12.89 -2.74
C SER A 83 13.61 13.60 -1.54
N SER A 84 14.43 14.60 -1.84
CA SER A 84 15.19 15.37 -0.82
C SER A 84 14.29 16.08 0.19
N SER A 85 13.06 16.45 -0.18
CA SER A 85 12.07 17.02 0.73
C SER A 85 11.72 16.08 1.90
N ARG A 86 11.87 14.75 1.70
CA ARG A 86 11.60 13.71 2.70
C ARG A 86 12.71 13.47 3.71
N LYS A 87 13.87 14.10 3.54
CA LYS A 87 15.07 13.86 4.35
C LYS A 87 14.85 13.99 5.86
N GLN A 88 14.05 14.95 6.29
CA GLN A 88 13.70 15.12 7.71
C GLN A 88 12.71 14.08 8.24
N MET A 89 11.95 13.45 7.35
CA MET A 89 10.94 12.45 7.69
C MET A 89 11.40 11.02 7.40
N GLN A 90 12.62 10.84 6.89
CA GLN A 90 13.18 9.57 6.42
C GLN A 90 13.00 8.43 7.42
N GLN A 91 13.35 8.66 8.69
CA GLN A 91 13.23 7.64 9.75
C GLN A 91 11.77 7.23 10.00
N LYS A 92 10.85 8.20 9.97
CA LYS A 92 9.42 7.95 10.16
C LYS A 92 8.82 7.20 8.97
N ILE A 93 9.22 7.55 7.75
CA ILE A 93 8.77 6.86 6.52
C ILE A 93 9.21 5.40 6.57
N ALA A 94 10.48 5.14 6.83
CA ALA A 94 11.01 3.78 6.95
C ALA A 94 10.29 2.96 8.03
N ALA A 95 10.06 3.55 9.20
CA ALA A 95 9.37 2.89 10.30
C ALA A 95 7.88 2.60 9.99
N GLN A 96 7.19 3.51 9.33
CA GLN A 96 5.77 3.32 8.95
C GLN A 96 5.63 2.28 7.84
N ALA A 97 6.52 2.27 6.85
CA ALA A 97 6.57 1.23 5.83
C ALA A 97 6.87 -0.13 6.46
N TYR A 98 7.77 -0.19 7.44
CA TYR A 98 8.05 -1.40 8.23
C TYR A 98 6.79 -1.90 8.95
N VAL A 99 6.09 -1.03 9.68
CA VAL A 99 4.85 -1.37 10.40
C VAL A 99 3.80 -1.93 9.45
N LEU A 100 3.59 -1.27 8.32
CA LEU A 100 2.62 -1.71 7.30
C LEU A 100 3.01 -3.06 6.70
N SER A 101 4.24 -3.19 6.23
CA SER A 101 4.75 -4.44 5.65
C SER A 101 4.63 -5.60 6.62
N LYS A 102 5.11 -5.43 7.85
CA LYS A 102 5.08 -6.48 8.87
C LYS A 102 3.67 -6.92 9.23
N SER A 103 2.74 -5.96 9.32
CA SER A 103 1.33 -6.26 9.60
C SER A 103 0.67 -7.05 8.48
N LEU A 104 0.91 -6.68 7.23
CA LEU A 104 0.38 -7.36 6.05
C LEU A 104 0.98 -8.77 5.91
N THR A 105 2.31 -8.90 6.04
CA THR A 105 3.01 -10.19 5.99
C THR A 105 2.54 -11.14 7.09
N ASN A 106 2.26 -10.63 8.30
CA ASN A 106 1.68 -11.42 9.41
C ASN A 106 0.27 -11.96 9.12
N CYS A 107 -0.43 -11.36 8.14
CA CYS A 107 -1.73 -11.81 7.64
C CYS A 107 -1.63 -12.66 6.36
N GLY A 108 -0.42 -13.03 5.93
CA GLY A 108 -0.21 -13.82 4.71
C GLY A 108 -0.48 -13.05 3.41
N ILE A 109 -0.55 -11.71 3.46
CA ILE A 109 -0.74 -10.85 2.31
C ILE A 109 0.60 -10.68 1.60
N PRO A 110 0.71 -10.96 0.29
CA PRO A 110 1.92 -10.69 -0.49
C PRO A 110 2.19 -9.18 -0.54
N VAL A 111 3.42 -8.78 -0.19
CA VAL A 111 3.83 -7.36 -0.13
C VAL A 111 5.12 -7.15 -0.89
N GLN A 112 5.12 -6.19 -1.81
CA GLN A 112 6.32 -5.67 -2.47
C GLN A 112 6.58 -4.23 -2.00
N ILE A 113 7.86 -3.86 -1.81
CA ILE A 113 8.23 -2.55 -1.28
C ILE A 113 9.36 -1.95 -2.09
N TYR A 114 9.16 -0.74 -2.53
CA TYR A 114 10.17 0.01 -3.27
C TYR A 114 10.07 1.51 -3.00
N SER A 115 11.17 2.21 -3.20
CA SER A 115 11.21 3.67 -3.21
C SER A 115 11.56 4.20 -4.59
N TYR A 116 11.30 5.47 -4.81
CA TYR A 116 11.68 6.16 -6.03
C TYR A 116 12.27 7.53 -5.76
N CYS A 117 13.21 7.93 -6.59
CA CYS A 117 13.69 9.30 -6.68
C CYS A 117 14.17 9.58 -8.11
N SER A 118 14.25 10.85 -8.48
CA SER A 118 14.77 11.29 -9.77
C SER A 118 16.13 11.96 -9.59
N ILE A 119 17.14 11.46 -10.30
CA ILE A 119 18.52 11.94 -10.25
C ILE A 119 19.02 12.11 -11.67
N ARG A 120 19.44 13.30 -12.05
CA ARG A 120 20.01 13.62 -13.38
C ARG A 120 19.11 13.16 -14.55
N GLY A 121 17.80 13.34 -14.41
CA GLY A 121 16.82 12.98 -15.46
C GLY A 121 16.39 11.51 -15.49
N TYR A 122 16.92 10.68 -14.60
CA TYR A 122 16.54 9.28 -14.47
C TYR A 122 15.71 9.08 -13.20
N THR A 123 14.57 8.41 -13.30
CA THR A 123 13.84 7.94 -12.12
C THR A 123 14.35 6.56 -11.76
N VAL A 124 14.91 6.45 -10.55
CA VAL A 124 15.46 5.22 -10.00
C VAL A 124 14.44 4.59 -9.06
N MET A 125 14.14 3.31 -9.27
CA MET A 125 13.33 2.49 -8.36
C MET A 125 14.29 1.61 -7.55
N HIS A 126 14.20 1.69 -6.22
CA HIS A 126 14.98 0.85 -5.31
C HIS A 126 14.03 -0.14 -4.62
N ILE A 127 14.18 -1.42 -4.93
CA ILE A 127 13.35 -2.50 -4.37
C ILE A 127 14.00 -2.97 -3.05
N PHE A 128 13.21 -2.96 -1.96
CA PHE A 128 13.61 -3.43 -0.63
C PHE A 128 13.09 -4.84 -0.36
N LYS A 129 11.94 -5.19 -0.92
CA LYS A 129 11.27 -6.46 -0.67
C LYS A 129 10.44 -6.85 -1.89
N GLU A 130 10.55 -8.08 -2.33
CA GLU A 130 9.67 -8.68 -3.32
C GLU A 130 8.55 -9.48 -2.64
N TYR A 131 7.53 -9.90 -3.41
CA TYR A 131 6.34 -10.57 -2.86
C TYR A 131 6.67 -11.87 -2.12
N ASP A 132 7.65 -12.61 -2.60
CA ASP A 132 8.04 -13.92 -2.06
C ASP A 132 9.13 -13.84 -0.97
N ASP A 133 9.59 -12.63 -0.65
CA ASP A 133 10.57 -12.43 0.40
C ASP A 133 9.91 -12.43 1.79
N TYR A 134 10.49 -13.18 2.71
CA TYR A 134 10.03 -13.23 4.10
C TYR A 134 11.16 -12.87 5.07
N GLY A 135 10.83 -12.04 6.06
CA GLY A 135 11.77 -11.69 7.13
C GLY A 135 12.83 -10.68 6.73
N VAL A 136 12.66 -9.99 5.60
CA VAL A 136 13.62 -8.98 5.08
C VAL A 136 13.18 -7.54 5.35
N GLU A 137 12.20 -7.33 6.22
CA GLU A 137 11.67 -5.98 6.50
C GLU A 137 12.74 -5.01 7.01
N ASP A 138 13.83 -5.52 7.60
CA ASP A 138 14.97 -4.71 8.06
C ASP A 138 15.69 -3.99 6.90
N GLU A 139 15.56 -4.45 5.64
CA GLU A 139 16.07 -3.77 4.45
C GLU A 139 15.48 -2.36 4.31
N LEU A 140 14.28 -2.12 4.84
CA LEU A 140 13.66 -0.78 4.87
C LEU A 140 14.47 0.26 5.64
N PHE A 141 15.36 -0.14 6.54
CA PHE A 141 16.25 0.79 7.23
C PHE A 141 17.34 1.33 6.31
N HIS A 142 17.54 0.74 5.12
CA HIS A 142 18.38 1.30 4.05
C HIS A 142 17.72 2.44 3.26
N PHE A 143 16.45 2.77 3.54
CA PHE A 143 15.77 3.89 2.89
C PHE A 143 16.53 5.20 3.08
N VAL A 144 16.80 5.89 1.98
CA VAL A 144 17.52 7.18 1.94
C VAL A 144 16.79 8.14 1.02
N ALA A 145 16.51 9.33 1.54
CA ALA A 145 15.89 10.40 0.78
C ALA A 145 16.96 11.27 0.08
N ALA A 146 16.88 11.37 -1.25
CA ALA A 146 17.78 12.14 -2.11
C ALA A 146 17.14 12.44 -3.48
N GLY A 147 17.61 13.47 -4.18
CA GLY A 147 17.14 13.82 -5.51
C GLY A 147 15.75 14.50 -5.53
N ASN A 148 15.16 14.49 -6.72
CA ASN A 148 13.82 15.03 -7.02
C ASN A 148 12.79 13.91 -7.09
N ASN A 149 11.53 14.21 -7.44
CA ASN A 149 10.49 13.19 -7.59
C ASN A 149 9.62 13.42 -8.84
N ARG A 150 9.46 12.36 -9.63
CA ARG A 150 8.51 12.25 -10.74
C ARG A 150 7.44 11.22 -10.38
N ASP A 151 6.45 11.65 -9.62
CA ASP A 151 5.40 10.77 -9.09
C ASP A 151 4.65 10.03 -10.20
N GLY A 152 4.30 10.72 -11.28
CA GLY A 152 3.62 10.08 -12.41
C GLY A 152 4.46 8.98 -13.07
N LEU A 153 5.77 9.20 -13.26
CA LEU A 153 6.65 8.16 -13.82
C LEU A 153 6.85 7.00 -12.83
N ALA A 154 6.99 7.29 -11.54
CA ALA A 154 7.08 6.26 -10.51
C ALA A 154 5.80 5.39 -10.45
N LEU A 155 4.62 5.99 -10.59
CA LEU A 155 3.35 5.27 -10.65
C LEU A 155 3.27 4.37 -11.90
N ARG A 156 3.78 4.83 -13.05
CA ARG A 156 3.89 3.98 -14.27
C ARG A 156 4.80 2.78 -14.04
N ALA A 157 5.96 3.00 -13.44
CA ALA A 157 6.90 1.92 -13.10
C ALA A 157 6.30 0.95 -12.08
N ALA A 158 5.65 1.47 -11.03
CA ALA A 158 4.93 0.67 -10.03
C ALA A 158 3.86 -0.22 -10.68
N SER A 159 3.06 0.33 -11.61
CA SER A 159 2.06 -0.45 -12.35
C SER A 159 2.66 -1.67 -13.03
N HIS A 160 3.83 -1.51 -13.64
CA HIS A 160 4.53 -2.60 -14.31
C HIS A 160 5.06 -3.66 -13.32
N LEU A 161 5.63 -3.21 -12.19
CA LEU A 161 6.07 -4.13 -11.13
C LEU A 161 4.89 -4.94 -10.56
N MET A 162 3.73 -4.33 -10.41
CA MET A 162 2.52 -4.99 -9.91
C MET A 162 1.97 -6.05 -10.87
N GLU A 163 2.37 -6.06 -12.14
CA GLU A 163 2.00 -7.14 -13.09
C GLU A 163 2.65 -8.49 -12.71
N LEU A 164 3.73 -8.47 -11.94
CA LEU A 164 4.45 -9.67 -11.50
C LEU A 164 3.62 -10.54 -10.52
N THR A 165 2.64 -9.96 -9.83
CA THR A 165 1.76 -10.74 -8.95
C THR A 165 0.57 -11.32 -9.71
N PRO A 166 0.21 -12.60 -9.48
CA PRO A 166 -0.99 -13.21 -10.06
C PRO A 166 -2.29 -12.82 -9.34
N LYS A 167 -2.23 -12.03 -8.27
CA LYS A 167 -3.42 -11.68 -7.48
C LYS A 167 -4.37 -10.79 -8.28
N PRO A 168 -5.69 -11.07 -8.25
CA PRO A 168 -6.69 -10.34 -9.04
C PRO A 168 -6.88 -8.89 -8.53
N LYS A 169 -6.83 -8.67 -7.22
CA LYS A 169 -6.96 -7.34 -6.63
C LYS A 169 -5.59 -6.82 -6.22
N LYS A 170 -5.30 -5.56 -6.54
CA LYS A 170 -4.00 -4.93 -6.34
C LYS A 170 -4.18 -3.59 -5.64
N LEU A 171 -3.46 -3.39 -4.54
CA LEU A 171 -3.49 -2.17 -3.75
C LEU A 171 -2.10 -1.53 -3.76
N LEU A 172 -2.03 -0.23 -4.01
CA LEU A 172 -0.80 0.55 -3.98
C LEU A 172 -0.87 1.62 -2.88
N PHE A 173 -0.04 1.50 -1.86
CA PHE A 173 0.17 2.55 -0.86
C PHE A 173 1.33 3.44 -1.28
N MET A 174 1.05 4.70 -1.56
CA MET A 174 2.06 5.69 -1.93
C MET A 174 2.32 6.66 -0.78
N PHE A 175 3.52 6.60 -0.22
CA PHE A 175 4.01 7.56 0.79
C PHE A 175 4.60 8.77 0.07
N SER A 176 3.92 9.92 0.13
CA SER A 176 4.34 11.13 -0.58
C SER A 176 3.93 12.39 0.18
N ASP A 177 4.60 13.51 -0.11
CA ASP A 177 4.16 14.86 0.29
C ASP A 177 3.22 15.52 -0.73
N ALA A 178 2.92 14.81 -1.80
CA ALA A 178 2.08 15.31 -2.89
C ALA A 178 2.65 16.56 -3.60
N SER A 179 3.96 16.73 -3.58
CA SER A 179 4.67 17.84 -4.20
C SER A 179 5.68 17.35 -5.26
N PRO A 180 5.19 16.75 -6.36
CA PRO A 180 6.06 16.23 -7.42
C PRO A 180 6.81 17.37 -8.11
N GLN A 181 8.14 17.21 -8.18
CA GLN A 181 9.01 18.22 -8.78
C GLN A 181 10.32 17.61 -9.30
N ASP A 182 10.69 17.98 -10.54
CA ASP A 182 11.99 17.70 -11.11
C ASP A 182 12.44 18.91 -11.95
N ASP A 183 13.69 19.28 -11.86
CA ASP A 183 14.31 20.39 -12.60
C ASP A 183 14.65 20.01 -14.05
N GLN A 184 14.46 18.76 -14.42
CA GLN A 184 14.67 18.28 -15.78
C GLN A 184 13.40 18.43 -16.64
N ILE A 185 13.60 18.53 -17.96
CA ILE A 185 12.51 18.62 -18.95
C ILE A 185 11.54 17.45 -18.77
N ALA A 186 10.25 17.74 -18.81
CA ALA A 186 9.19 16.77 -18.50
C ALA A 186 9.09 15.58 -19.47
N GLY A 187 9.62 15.71 -20.71
CA GLY A 187 9.64 14.61 -21.68
C GLY A 187 9.78 15.08 -23.12
N GLU A 188 9.92 14.13 -24.04
CA GLU A 188 9.92 14.37 -25.49
C GLU A 188 8.47 14.41 -26.00
N GLY A 189 8.14 15.46 -26.75
CA GLY A 189 6.84 15.63 -27.38
C GLY A 189 6.33 17.07 -27.37
N ALA A 190 5.44 17.41 -28.30
CA ALA A 190 4.94 18.78 -28.47
C ALA A 190 4.27 19.38 -27.23
N PHE A 191 3.79 18.54 -26.30
CA PHE A 191 3.13 18.97 -25.07
C PHE A 191 4.10 19.30 -23.93
N TYR A 192 5.31 18.70 -23.93
CA TYR A 192 6.29 18.79 -22.84
C TYR A 192 7.55 19.56 -23.25
N LYS A 193 7.60 20.04 -24.50
CA LYS A 193 8.78 20.70 -25.05
C LYS A 193 9.12 21.94 -24.22
N ASP A 194 10.32 21.98 -23.69
CA ASP A 194 10.91 23.07 -22.92
C ASP A 194 10.20 23.42 -21.59
N ARG A 195 9.46 22.46 -20.97
CA ARG A 195 8.83 22.64 -19.67
C ARG A 195 9.49 21.76 -18.62
N GLU A 196 9.88 22.36 -17.50
CA GLU A 196 10.30 21.64 -16.31
C GLU A 196 9.11 20.82 -15.74
N TYR A 197 9.42 19.69 -15.11
CA TYR A 197 8.41 18.87 -14.44
C TYR A 197 8.09 19.45 -13.05
N THR A 198 7.32 20.54 -13.03
CA THR A 198 7.01 21.31 -11.81
C THR A 198 5.52 21.66 -11.74
N ASP A 199 5.08 22.11 -10.56
CA ASP A 199 3.78 22.72 -10.31
C ASP A 199 2.59 21.99 -10.92
N ALA A 200 1.73 22.71 -11.65
CA ALA A 200 0.50 22.20 -12.21
C ALA A 200 0.73 21.06 -13.22
N LEU A 201 1.88 21.04 -13.93
CA LEU A 201 2.20 19.98 -14.89
C LEU A 201 2.49 18.67 -14.17
N ALA A 202 3.35 18.70 -13.15
CA ALA A 202 3.72 17.52 -12.38
C ALA A 202 2.52 16.95 -11.60
N VAL A 203 1.73 17.82 -10.97
CA VAL A 203 0.49 17.43 -10.28
C VAL A 203 -0.51 16.80 -11.25
N LYS A 204 -0.70 17.39 -12.44
CA LYS A 204 -1.61 16.87 -13.47
C LYS A 204 -1.17 15.48 -13.96
N ASP A 205 0.13 15.29 -14.19
CA ASP A 205 0.67 13.98 -14.59
C ASP A 205 0.39 12.93 -13.50
N THR A 206 0.66 13.26 -12.24
CA THR A 206 0.39 12.37 -11.10
C THR A 206 -1.11 12.03 -10.97
N VAL A 207 -1.99 13.02 -11.08
CA VAL A 207 -3.46 12.79 -11.06
C VAL A 207 -3.90 11.85 -12.18
N ASN A 208 -3.39 12.09 -13.40
CA ASN A 208 -3.73 11.25 -14.55
C ASN A 208 -3.28 9.79 -14.34
N GLU A 209 -2.08 9.60 -13.76
CA GLU A 209 -1.57 8.25 -13.52
C GLU A 209 -2.32 7.53 -12.39
N VAL A 210 -2.67 8.23 -11.32
CA VAL A 210 -3.54 7.66 -10.26
C VAL A 210 -4.88 7.22 -10.86
N GLN A 211 -5.48 8.05 -11.72
CA GLN A 211 -6.74 7.71 -12.38
C GLN A 211 -6.58 6.54 -13.36
N ARG A 212 -5.46 6.51 -14.11
CA ARG A 212 -5.15 5.39 -15.01
C ARG A 212 -5.03 4.07 -14.25
N LEU A 213 -4.31 4.07 -13.12
CA LEU A 213 -4.18 2.88 -12.27
C LEU A 213 -5.53 2.38 -11.78
N LYS A 214 -6.39 3.29 -11.27
CA LYS A 214 -7.75 2.95 -10.82
C LYS A 214 -8.59 2.34 -11.95
N ASN A 215 -8.50 2.88 -13.16
CA ASN A 215 -9.21 2.34 -14.32
C ASN A 215 -8.69 0.94 -14.73
N HIS A 216 -7.47 0.57 -14.33
CA HIS A 216 -6.90 -0.77 -14.52
C HIS A 216 -7.11 -1.69 -13.30
N GLY A 217 -7.97 -1.32 -12.36
CA GLY A 217 -8.29 -2.15 -11.20
C GLY A 217 -7.24 -2.14 -10.09
N ILE A 218 -6.35 -1.13 -10.08
CA ILE A 218 -5.36 -0.92 -9.02
C ILE A 218 -5.86 0.20 -8.11
N ASP A 219 -6.16 -0.11 -6.86
CA ASP A 219 -6.56 0.89 -5.87
C ASP A 219 -5.33 1.60 -5.32
N VAL A 220 -5.26 2.93 -5.55
CA VAL A 220 -4.15 3.77 -5.08
C VAL A 220 -4.56 4.52 -3.82
N ILE A 221 -3.81 4.31 -2.73
CA ILE A 221 -4.00 4.93 -1.42
C ILE A 221 -2.82 5.86 -1.14
N GLY A 222 -3.09 7.16 -1.04
CA GLY A 222 -2.07 8.14 -0.70
C GLY A 222 -1.87 8.24 0.80
N ILE A 223 -0.67 7.94 1.28
CA ILE A 223 -0.24 8.18 2.66
C ILE A 223 0.47 9.54 2.70
N PHE A 224 -0.27 10.56 3.11
CA PHE A 224 0.22 11.91 3.07
C PHE A 224 1.10 12.26 4.27
N MET A 225 2.31 12.67 3.98
CA MET A 225 3.34 13.04 4.95
C MET A 225 3.91 14.45 4.69
N GLY A 226 3.15 15.30 4.05
CA GLY A 226 3.51 16.67 3.71
C GLY A 226 3.09 17.70 4.76
N SER A 227 3.29 18.96 4.42
CA SER A 227 2.85 20.10 5.22
C SER A 227 1.34 20.36 5.05
N ALA A 228 0.76 21.17 5.94
CA ALA A 228 -0.64 21.57 5.80
C ALA A 228 -0.91 22.32 4.48
N HIS A 229 0.10 23.02 3.94
CA HIS A 229 0.01 23.73 2.67
C HIS A 229 -0.19 22.78 1.49
N ASP A 230 0.45 21.62 1.49
CA ASP A 230 0.39 20.64 0.38
C ASP A 230 -0.84 19.73 0.47
N SER A 231 -1.63 19.88 1.53
CA SER A 231 -2.80 19.05 1.82
C SER A 231 -3.90 19.14 0.74
N GLU A 232 -4.03 20.30 0.08
CA GLU A 232 -4.98 20.48 -1.03
C GLU A 232 -4.53 19.71 -2.28
N LEU A 233 -3.23 19.75 -2.59
CA LEU A 233 -2.64 18.98 -3.69
C LEU A 233 -2.79 17.47 -3.45
N ALA A 234 -2.53 17.01 -2.24
CA ALA A 234 -2.75 15.62 -1.88
C ALA A 234 -4.21 15.18 -2.06
N THR A 235 -5.16 16.04 -1.67
CA THR A 235 -6.59 15.77 -1.88
C THR A 235 -6.95 15.75 -3.37
N LYS A 236 -6.33 16.61 -4.18
CA LYS A 236 -6.53 16.63 -5.63
C LYS A 236 -5.99 15.36 -6.31
N ILE A 237 -4.85 14.83 -5.84
CA ILE A 237 -4.20 13.63 -6.39
C ILE A 237 -4.95 12.36 -6.00
N PHE A 238 -5.23 12.16 -4.69
CA PHE A 238 -5.71 10.89 -4.16
C PHE A 238 -7.22 10.86 -3.88
N GLY A 239 -7.87 12.03 -3.77
CA GLY A 239 -9.30 12.14 -3.50
C GLY A 239 -9.69 11.50 -2.17
N ARG A 240 -10.66 10.58 -2.21
CA ARG A 240 -11.16 9.85 -1.03
C ARG A 240 -10.17 8.83 -0.48
N SER A 241 -9.24 8.36 -1.31
CA SER A 241 -8.21 7.40 -0.91
C SER A 241 -6.99 8.07 -0.24
N LEU A 242 -7.14 9.30 0.27
CA LEU A 242 -6.10 10.02 0.99
C LEU A 242 -6.14 9.74 2.48
N VAL A 243 -5.04 9.23 3.02
CA VAL A 243 -4.82 9.04 4.45
C VAL A 243 -3.86 10.10 4.96
N LYS A 244 -4.33 10.96 5.85
CA LYS A 244 -3.50 11.97 6.54
C LYS A 244 -3.10 11.43 7.90
N ILE A 245 -1.80 11.38 8.16
CA ILE A 245 -1.24 10.80 9.38
C ILE A 245 -0.65 11.90 10.24
N LYS A 246 -1.13 12.03 11.47
CA LYS A 246 -0.58 12.93 12.49
C LYS A 246 0.37 12.20 13.44
N SER A 247 0.06 10.94 13.75
CA SER A 247 0.86 10.11 14.65
C SER A 247 0.89 8.64 14.19
N ILE A 248 1.87 7.88 14.68
CA ILE A 248 1.98 6.45 14.34
C ILE A 248 0.81 5.63 14.88
N ASN A 249 0.22 6.03 16.00
CA ASN A 249 -0.95 5.35 16.56
C ASN A 249 -2.19 5.52 15.68
N GLU A 250 -2.37 6.71 15.08
CA GLU A 250 -3.45 6.98 14.12
C GLU A 250 -3.20 6.27 12.78
N PHE A 251 -1.94 5.97 12.44
CA PHE A 251 -1.58 5.30 11.20
C PHE A 251 -2.25 3.94 11.05
N ALA A 252 -2.11 3.07 12.08
CA ALA A 252 -2.69 1.74 12.05
C ALA A 252 -4.21 1.78 11.89
N ASP A 253 -4.88 2.69 12.62
CA ASP A 253 -6.33 2.85 12.56
C ASP A 253 -6.80 3.43 11.22
N ALA A 254 -6.05 4.39 10.66
CA ALA A 254 -6.39 5.03 9.40
C ALA A 254 -6.21 4.07 8.21
N VAL A 255 -5.10 3.33 8.18
CA VAL A 255 -4.84 2.31 7.15
C VAL A 255 -5.84 1.16 7.27
N GLY A 256 -6.11 0.70 8.49
CA GLY A 256 -7.12 -0.33 8.73
C GLY A 256 -8.49 0.05 8.18
N ARG A 257 -8.97 1.28 8.41
CA ARG A 257 -10.25 1.76 7.87
C ARG A 257 -10.28 1.77 6.34
N VAL A 258 -9.22 2.28 5.70
CA VAL A 258 -9.16 2.33 4.23
C VAL A 258 -9.11 0.93 3.63
N LEU A 259 -8.33 0.02 4.23
CA LEU A 259 -8.33 -1.37 3.78
C LEU A 259 -9.70 -2.02 3.91
N ASN A 260 -10.41 -1.73 5.00
CA ASN A 260 -11.76 -2.21 5.20
C ASN A 260 -12.73 -1.71 4.12
N GLU A 261 -12.71 -0.41 3.79
CA GLU A 261 -13.57 0.17 2.75
C GLU A 261 -13.28 -0.39 1.35
N ILE A 262 -12.06 -0.84 1.10
CA ILE A 262 -11.66 -1.37 -0.21
C ILE A 262 -11.93 -2.88 -0.30
N LEU A 263 -11.85 -3.60 0.83
CA LEU A 263 -12.00 -5.05 0.86
C LEU A 263 -13.46 -5.51 1.03
N THR A 264 -14.36 -4.63 1.50
CA THR A 264 -15.82 -4.85 1.53
C THR A 264 -16.48 -4.46 0.21
#